data_b0482d54699fb95abb1bc9b534d2892e
#
_entry.id   b0482d54699fb95abb1bc9b534d2892e
#
_cell.length_a   1.000
_cell.length_b   1.000
_cell.length_c   1.000
_cell.angle_alpha   90.00
_cell.angle_beta   90.00
_cell.angle_gamma   90.00
#
_symmetry.space_group_name_H-M   'P 1'
#
loop_
_entity.id
_entity.type
_entity.pdbx_description
1 polymer ?
#
loop_
_entity_poly.entity_id
_entity_poly.type
_entity_poly.pdbx_seq_one_letter_code
_entity_poly.pdbx_strand_id
1 'polypeptide(L)'
;VLSYAFLGGKCRYCKTKISPRYEIIEVLCGLAFVILAAGIGINIQNVYTWKGIEYALGVLYIVFVFLIAGIDKEHREIHKGVLIYGIAISALEFIYQYNFYENFNINRIIIYLIVTAILTVASTYKIKKTTKDDYNISLVIFCLIINFFTFEIGTILTIILTLLIISIKSLINKIINKGKKYNKKPPVAFYLAVSNAIVWIMIFLSQIGV
;
A
#
# COMPACT_ATOMS: atom_id res chain seq x y z
N VAL A 1 11.97 -15.17 -9.82
CA VAL A 1 13.28 -14.45 -9.80
C VAL A 1 14.38 -15.30 -10.40
N LEU A 2 14.76 -16.44 -9.78
CA LEU A 2 15.89 -17.24 -10.25
C LEU A 2 15.70 -17.76 -11.68
N SER A 3 14.52 -18.28 -12.04
CA SER A 3 14.29 -18.80 -13.39
C SER A 3 14.32 -17.70 -14.45
N TYR A 4 13.89 -16.48 -14.15
CA TYR A 4 13.98 -15.35 -15.04
C TYR A 4 15.46 -14.96 -15.31
N ALA A 5 16.26 -14.88 -14.24
CA ALA A 5 17.70 -14.58 -14.36
C ALA A 5 18.43 -15.66 -15.17
N PHE A 6 18.21 -16.97 -14.88
CA PHE A 6 18.83 -18.07 -15.61
C PHE A 6 18.41 -18.18 -17.07
N LEU A 7 17.18 -17.77 -17.41
CA LEU A 7 16.67 -17.83 -18.79
C LEU A 7 16.86 -16.50 -19.54
N GLY A 8 17.55 -15.52 -18.96
CA GLY A 8 17.81 -14.22 -19.58
C GLY A 8 16.52 -13.47 -19.95
N GLY A 9 15.48 -13.56 -19.12
CA GLY A 9 14.21 -12.90 -19.33
C GLY A 9 13.35 -13.46 -20.47
N LYS A 10 13.58 -14.72 -20.86
CA LYS A 10 12.85 -15.38 -21.96
C LYS A 10 12.10 -16.62 -21.45
N CYS A 11 10.96 -16.93 -22.07
CA CYS A 11 10.23 -18.14 -21.78
C CYS A 11 11.07 -19.36 -22.18
N ARG A 12 11.09 -20.40 -21.34
CA ARG A 12 11.84 -21.64 -21.62
C ARG A 12 11.36 -22.35 -22.90
N TYR A 13 10.08 -22.31 -23.18
CA TYR A 13 9.46 -23.02 -24.30
C TYR A 13 9.37 -22.18 -25.57
N CYS A 14 8.69 -21.03 -25.51
CA CYS A 14 8.42 -20.22 -26.69
C CYS A 14 9.45 -19.11 -26.96
N LYS A 15 10.48 -18.95 -26.09
CA LYS A 15 11.56 -17.96 -26.18
C LYS A 15 11.07 -16.49 -26.23
N THR A 16 9.78 -16.23 -26.05
CA THR A 16 9.26 -14.86 -25.99
C THR A 16 9.82 -14.12 -24.77
N LYS A 17 10.05 -12.81 -24.90
CA LYS A 17 10.54 -11.96 -23.80
C LYS A 17 9.43 -11.82 -22.73
N ILE A 18 9.81 -12.10 -21.49
CA ILE A 18 8.96 -11.88 -20.31
C ILE A 18 9.20 -10.45 -19.82
N SER A 19 8.14 -9.73 -19.46
CA SER A 19 8.27 -8.37 -18.95
C SER A 19 9.06 -8.36 -17.63
N PRO A 20 10.09 -7.50 -17.47
CA PRO A 20 10.84 -7.39 -16.22
C PRO A 20 10.01 -6.89 -15.04
N ARG A 21 8.78 -6.42 -15.28
CA ARG A 21 7.85 -5.98 -14.21
C ARG A 21 7.55 -7.09 -13.21
N TYR A 22 7.39 -8.33 -13.68
CA TYR A 22 7.07 -9.47 -12.81
C TYR A 22 8.22 -9.74 -11.84
N GLU A 23 9.45 -9.74 -12.32
CA GLU A 23 10.63 -9.93 -11.49
C GLU A 23 10.80 -8.81 -10.45
N ILE A 24 10.62 -7.56 -10.88
CA ILE A 24 10.71 -6.40 -9.97
C ILE A 24 9.69 -6.51 -8.84
N ILE A 25 8.45 -6.87 -9.13
CA ILE A 25 7.40 -7.04 -8.12
C ILE A 25 7.76 -8.18 -7.18
N GLU A 26 8.25 -9.31 -7.69
CA GLU A 26 8.65 -10.47 -6.90
C GLU A 26 9.80 -10.14 -5.93
N VAL A 27 10.83 -9.41 -6.40
CA VAL A 27 11.94 -8.93 -5.57
C VAL A 27 11.44 -7.96 -4.50
N LEU A 28 10.60 -6.98 -4.87
CA LEU A 28 10.06 -6.00 -3.93
C LEU A 28 9.19 -6.64 -2.86
N CYS A 29 8.33 -7.60 -3.22
CA CYS A 29 7.55 -8.37 -2.25
C CYS A 29 8.45 -9.16 -1.30
N GLY A 30 9.46 -9.85 -1.83
CA GLY A 30 10.41 -10.61 -1.01
C GLY A 30 11.16 -9.72 -0.02
N LEU A 31 11.65 -8.56 -0.47
CA LEU A 31 12.31 -7.58 0.40
C LEU A 31 11.35 -7.05 1.49
N ALA A 32 10.10 -6.75 1.13
CA ALA A 32 9.11 -6.29 2.09
C ALA A 32 8.82 -7.35 3.17
N PHE A 33 8.75 -8.62 2.81
CA PHE A 33 8.56 -9.72 3.77
C PHE A 33 9.75 -9.86 4.72
N VAL A 34 10.99 -9.71 4.22
CA VAL A 34 12.19 -9.75 5.05
C VAL A 34 12.24 -8.57 6.02
N ILE A 35 11.93 -7.36 5.56
CA ILE A 35 11.88 -6.16 6.40
C ILE A 35 10.82 -6.32 7.51
N LEU A 36 9.64 -6.84 7.14
CA LEU A 36 8.59 -7.14 8.11
C LEU A 36 9.06 -8.14 9.16
N ALA A 37 9.66 -9.25 8.73
CA ALA A 37 10.18 -10.29 9.64
C ALA A 37 11.22 -9.73 10.62
N ALA A 38 12.14 -8.91 10.12
CA ALA A 38 13.16 -8.24 10.92
C ALA A 38 12.56 -7.23 11.91
N GLY A 39 11.59 -6.41 11.46
CA GLY A 39 10.93 -5.40 12.30
C GLY A 39 10.12 -6.00 13.45
N ILE A 40 9.38 -7.09 13.21
CA ILE A 40 8.66 -7.83 14.25
C ILE A 40 9.62 -8.62 15.15
N GLY A 41 10.84 -8.88 14.67
CA GLY A 41 11.81 -9.74 15.36
C GLY A 41 11.36 -11.20 15.40
N ILE A 42 10.77 -11.69 14.28
CA ILE A 42 10.33 -13.08 14.20
C ILE A 42 11.51 -14.03 14.07
N ASN A 43 11.45 -15.15 14.80
CA ASN A 43 12.42 -16.24 14.73
C ASN A 43 11.73 -17.59 14.90
N ILE A 44 12.49 -18.68 14.76
CA ILE A 44 11.95 -20.05 14.86
C ILE A 44 11.29 -20.31 16.22
N GLN A 45 11.76 -19.66 17.29
CA GLN A 45 11.26 -19.88 18.66
C GLN A 45 9.92 -19.18 18.91
N ASN A 46 9.67 -18.03 18.25
CA ASN A 46 8.48 -17.20 18.49
C ASN A 46 7.47 -17.21 17.33
N VAL A 47 7.74 -17.93 16.24
CA VAL A 47 6.83 -18.01 15.07
C VAL A 47 5.45 -18.59 15.41
N TYR A 48 5.36 -19.43 16.42
CA TYR A 48 4.09 -20.02 16.89
C TYR A 48 3.40 -19.20 17.98
N THR A 49 3.90 -18.00 18.27
CA THR A 49 3.31 -17.06 19.22
C THR A 49 2.47 -15.99 18.49
N TRP A 50 1.97 -15.00 19.25
CA TRP A 50 1.29 -13.84 18.72
C TRP A 50 2.11 -13.08 17.65
N LYS A 51 3.44 -13.09 17.71
CA LYS A 51 4.32 -12.51 16.69
C LYS A 51 4.17 -13.18 15.31
N GLY A 52 3.92 -14.48 15.29
CA GLY A 52 3.64 -15.20 14.05
C GLY A 52 2.31 -14.77 13.41
N ILE A 53 1.31 -14.48 14.22
CA ILE A 53 0.01 -13.95 13.74
C ILE A 53 0.23 -12.55 13.17
N GLU A 54 0.93 -11.67 13.87
CA GLU A 54 1.29 -10.32 13.42
C GLU A 54 2.04 -10.36 12.08
N TYR A 55 3.02 -11.23 11.96
CA TYR A 55 3.74 -11.44 10.71
C TYR A 55 2.82 -11.90 9.57
N ALA A 56 1.95 -12.87 9.82
CA ALA A 56 1.01 -13.37 8.82
C ALA A 56 0.05 -12.27 8.33
N LEU A 57 -0.50 -11.48 9.24
CA LEU A 57 -1.37 -10.34 8.91
C LEU A 57 -0.61 -9.28 8.10
N GLY A 58 0.62 -8.97 8.48
CA GLY A 58 1.48 -8.04 7.73
C GLY A 58 1.81 -8.55 6.32
N VAL A 59 2.07 -9.84 6.13
CA VAL A 59 2.27 -10.45 4.80
C VAL A 59 1.01 -10.30 3.93
N LEU A 60 -0.18 -10.62 4.49
CA LEU A 60 -1.45 -10.43 3.79
C LEU A 60 -1.69 -8.97 3.39
N TYR A 61 -1.32 -8.04 4.27
CA TYR A 61 -1.40 -6.62 3.98
C TYR A 61 -0.45 -6.17 2.87
N ILE A 62 0.81 -6.62 2.87
CA ILE A 62 1.76 -6.33 1.78
C ILE A 62 1.20 -6.79 0.44
N VAL A 63 0.68 -8.03 0.37
CA VAL A 63 0.05 -8.56 -0.84
C VAL A 63 -1.10 -7.67 -1.30
N PHE A 64 -1.96 -7.23 -0.38
CA PHE A 64 -3.06 -6.30 -0.66
C PHE A 64 -2.59 -4.99 -1.29
N VAL A 65 -1.56 -4.35 -0.71
CA VAL A 65 -1.01 -3.08 -1.20
C VAL A 65 -0.42 -3.24 -2.61
N PHE A 66 0.31 -4.33 -2.87
CA PHE A 66 0.87 -4.62 -4.19
C PHE A 66 -0.22 -4.90 -5.24
N LEU A 67 -1.29 -5.61 -4.87
CA LEU A 67 -2.43 -5.86 -5.77
C LEU A 67 -3.12 -4.55 -6.18
N ILE A 68 -3.43 -3.67 -5.24
CA ILE A 68 -4.04 -2.38 -5.55
C ILE A 68 -3.11 -1.53 -6.43
N ALA A 69 -1.81 -1.47 -6.08
CA ALA A 69 -0.84 -0.71 -6.85
C ALA A 69 -0.73 -1.20 -8.30
N GLY A 70 -0.71 -2.51 -8.51
CA GLY A 70 -0.64 -3.13 -9.83
C GLY A 70 -1.87 -2.81 -10.67
N ILE A 71 -3.06 -3.04 -10.13
CA ILE A 71 -4.34 -2.84 -10.84
C ILE A 71 -4.55 -1.37 -11.18
N ASP A 72 -4.36 -0.45 -10.23
CA ASP A 72 -4.54 0.99 -10.49
C ASP A 72 -3.54 1.54 -11.50
N LYS A 73 -2.31 1.04 -11.50
CA LYS A 73 -1.29 1.45 -12.47
C LYS A 73 -1.66 1.09 -13.91
N GLU A 74 -2.28 -0.07 -14.11
CA GLU A 74 -2.63 -0.57 -15.45
C GLU A 74 -4.03 -0.13 -15.89
N HIS A 75 -5.04 -0.29 -15.05
CA HIS A 75 -6.44 -0.11 -15.39
C HIS A 75 -7.04 1.22 -14.91
N ARG A 76 -6.40 1.93 -13.99
CA ARG A 76 -6.92 3.17 -13.37
C ARG A 76 -8.26 2.94 -12.66
N GLU A 77 -8.42 1.76 -12.09
CA GLU A 77 -9.59 1.31 -11.37
C GLU A 77 -9.16 0.53 -10.13
N ILE A 78 -9.99 0.53 -9.09
CA ILE A 78 -9.79 -0.29 -7.90
C ILE A 78 -10.85 -1.38 -7.91
N HIS A 79 -10.41 -2.63 -7.98
CA HIS A 79 -11.32 -3.76 -8.08
C HIS A 79 -12.03 -4.02 -6.75
N LYS A 80 -13.37 -4.12 -6.75
CA LYS A 80 -14.18 -4.34 -5.53
C LYS A 80 -13.76 -5.59 -4.76
N GLY A 81 -13.39 -6.68 -5.44
CA GLY A 81 -12.91 -7.91 -4.80
C GLY A 81 -11.64 -7.70 -3.97
N VAL A 82 -10.71 -6.86 -4.44
CA VAL A 82 -9.49 -6.53 -3.68
C VAL A 82 -9.83 -5.68 -2.46
N LEU A 83 -10.80 -4.77 -2.55
CA LEU A 83 -11.26 -4.01 -1.39
C LEU A 83 -11.92 -4.89 -0.33
N ILE A 84 -12.75 -5.86 -0.75
CA ILE A 84 -13.36 -6.84 0.17
C ILE A 84 -12.27 -7.64 0.91
N TYR A 85 -11.25 -8.09 0.18
CA TYR A 85 -10.08 -8.74 0.78
C TYR A 85 -9.39 -7.81 1.80
N GLY A 86 -9.16 -6.54 1.46
CA GLY A 86 -8.58 -5.55 2.36
C GLY A 86 -9.41 -5.30 3.62
N ILE A 87 -10.73 -5.23 3.50
CA ILE A 87 -11.65 -5.10 4.64
C ILE A 87 -11.56 -6.33 5.55
N ALA A 88 -11.52 -7.54 4.97
CA ALA A 88 -11.42 -8.78 5.74
C ALA A 88 -10.12 -8.83 6.56
N ILE A 89 -8.96 -8.50 5.97
CA ILE A 89 -7.70 -8.48 6.71
C ILE A 89 -7.66 -7.36 7.77
N SER A 90 -8.30 -6.21 7.51
CA SER A 90 -8.41 -5.13 8.52
C SER A 90 -9.25 -5.54 9.72
N ALA A 91 -10.31 -6.31 9.48
CA ALA A 91 -11.12 -6.86 10.57
C ALA A 91 -10.32 -7.86 11.43
N LEU A 92 -9.51 -8.71 10.79
CA LEU A 92 -8.61 -9.62 11.51
C LEU A 92 -7.55 -8.86 12.30
N GLU A 93 -6.95 -7.81 11.71
CA GLU A 93 -5.98 -6.94 12.39
C GLU A 93 -6.60 -6.23 13.60
N PHE A 94 -7.83 -5.73 13.45
CA PHE A 94 -8.57 -5.12 14.57
C PHE A 94 -8.79 -6.11 15.72
N ILE A 95 -9.22 -7.35 15.42
CA ILE A 95 -9.40 -8.41 16.41
C ILE A 95 -8.06 -8.73 17.10
N TYR A 96 -6.98 -8.80 16.31
CA TYR A 96 -5.64 -9.05 16.84
C TYR A 96 -5.21 -7.94 17.80
N GLN A 97 -5.32 -6.67 17.39
CA GLN A 97 -4.96 -5.54 18.22
C GLN A 97 -5.77 -5.48 19.51
N TYR A 98 -7.09 -5.75 19.44
CA TYR A 98 -7.98 -5.76 20.60
C TYR A 98 -7.56 -6.81 21.66
N ASN A 99 -7.10 -7.98 21.23
CA ASN A 99 -6.77 -9.08 22.14
C ASN A 99 -5.34 -9.05 22.67
N PHE A 100 -4.38 -8.49 21.91
CA PHE A 100 -2.95 -8.62 22.22
C PHE A 100 -2.24 -7.30 22.54
N TYR A 101 -2.85 -6.13 22.24
CA TYR A 101 -2.24 -4.86 22.58
C TYR A 101 -2.79 -4.34 23.92
N GLU A 102 -1.94 -4.26 24.94
CA GLU A 102 -2.30 -3.79 26.29
C GLU A 102 -2.82 -2.34 26.32
N ASN A 103 -2.36 -1.50 25.40
CA ASN A 103 -2.74 -0.09 25.30
C ASN A 103 -3.78 0.16 24.19
N PHE A 104 -4.61 -0.84 23.86
CA PHE A 104 -5.65 -0.68 22.86
C PHE A 104 -6.68 0.35 23.31
N ASN A 105 -6.77 1.46 22.57
CA ASN A 105 -7.74 2.54 22.85
C ASN A 105 -8.68 2.73 21.66
N ILE A 106 -9.88 2.21 21.77
CA ILE A 106 -10.90 2.27 20.71
C ILE A 106 -11.25 3.71 20.32
N ASN A 107 -11.32 4.64 21.28
CA ASN A 107 -11.64 6.04 21.00
C ASN A 107 -10.57 6.68 20.10
N ARG A 108 -9.32 6.33 20.30
CA ARG A 108 -8.19 6.79 19.51
C ARG A 108 -8.31 6.30 18.06
N ILE A 109 -8.60 5.02 17.84
CA ILE A 109 -8.83 4.44 16.51
C ILE A 109 -10.01 5.14 15.82
N ILE A 110 -11.12 5.35 16.50
CA ILE A 110 -12.29 6.04 15.93
C ILE A 110 -11.94 7.46 15.48
N ILE A 111 -11.21 8.22 16.29
CA ILE A 111 -10.78 9.58 15.95
C ILE A 111 -9.92 9.57 14.67
N TYR A 112 -8.95 8.65 14.57
CA TYR A 112 -8.11 8.58 13.37
C TYR A 112 -8.87 8.10 12.14
N LEU A 113 -9.81 7.19 12.27
CA LEU A 113 -10.71 6.79 11.17
C LEU A 113 -11.54 7.98 10.67
N ILE A 114 -12.08 8.79 11.57
CA ILE A 114 -12.84 10.00 11.21
C ILE A 114 -11.92 11.03 10.52
N VAL A 115 -10.74 11.30 11.07
CA VAL A 115 -9.77 12.25 10.50
C VAL A 115 -9.33 11.80 9.11
N THR A 116 -8.98 10.52 8.93
CA THR A 116 -8.58 10.00 7.61
C THR A 116 -9.72 10.02 6.61
N ALA A 117 -10.96 9.72 7.03
CA ALA A 117 -12.15 9.82 6.18
C ALA A 117 -12.37 11.27 5.71
N ILE A 118 -12.29 12.25 6.62
CA ILE A 118 -12.45 13.67 6.29
C ILE A 118 -11.35 14.13 5.32
N LEU A 119 -10.08 13.80 5.59
CA LEU A 119 -8.94 14.19 4.74
C LEU A 119 -9.04 13.57 3.34
N THR A 120 -9.45 12.31 3.23
CA THR A 120 -9.60 11.62 1.94
C THR A 120 -10.79 12.16 1.17
N VAL A 121 -11.93 12.40 1.80
CA VAL A 121 -13.08 13.04 1.16
C VAL A 121 -12.72 14.45 0.68
N ALA A 122 -12.04 15.27 1.49
CA ALA A 122 -11.61 16.60 1.10
C ALA A 122 -10.62 16.58 -0.09
N SER A 123 -9.69 15.62 -0.10
CA SER A 123 -8.73 15.46 -1.20
C SER A 123 -9.40 14.97 -2.49
N THR A 124 -10.35 14.05 -2.39
CA THR A 124 -11.10 13.52 -3.54
C THR A 124 -12.09 14.54 -4.09
N TYR A 125 -12.65 15.41 -3.25
CA TYR A 125 -13.51 16.51 -3.72
C TYR A 125 -12.79 17.45 -4.70
N LYS A 126 -11.52 17.74 -4.47
CA LYS A 126 -10.67 18.49 -5.41
C LYS A 126 -10.42 17.74 -6.73
N ILE A 127 -10.42 16.41 -6.69
CA ILE A 127 -10.14 15.54 -7.85
C ILE A 127 -11.45 15.19 -8.61
N LYS A 128 -12.62 15.43 -8.00
CA LYS A 128 -13.97 15.06 -8.50
C LYS A 128 -14.27 15.51 -9.94
N LYS A 129 -13.60 16.55 -10.44
CA LYS A 129 -13.73 16.98 -11.84
C LYS A 129 -13.20 15.98 -12.87
N THR A 130 -12.48 14.92 -12.44
CA THR A 130 -11.73 14.03 -13.34
C THR A 130 -11.95 12.54 -13.15
N THR A 131 -12.57 12.08 -12.04
CA THR A 131 -12.71 10.65 -11.70
C THR A 131 -14.18 10.23 -11.57
N LYS A 132 -14.47 8.93 -11.81
CA LYS A 132 -15.78 8.33 -11.54
C LYS A 132 -16.01 8.29 -10.03
N ASP A 133 -17.24 8.47 -9.57
CA ASP A 133 -17.58 8.48 -8.15
C ASP A 133 -17.19 7.16 -7.43
N ASP A 134 -17.32 6.01 -8.10
CA ASP A 134 -16.92 4.70 -7.58
C ASP A 134 -15.42 4.62 -7.24
N TYR A 135 -14.55 5.25 -8.04
CA TYR A 135 -13.11 5.29 -7.80
C TYR A 135 -12.77 6.08 -6.53
N ASN A 136 -13.46 7.20 -6.31
CA ASN A 136 -13.24 8.05 -5.14
C ASN A 136 -13.64 7.34 -3.84
N ILE A 137 -14.79 6.63 -3.85
CA ILE A 137 -15.24 5.82 -2.72
C ILE A 137 -14.23 4.71 -2.41
N SER A 138 -13.73 4.04 -3.45
CA SER A 138 -12.71 2.99 -3.33
C SER A 138 -11.39 3.51 -2.73
N LEU A 139 -10.98 4.74 -3.06
CA LEU A 139 -9.82 5.39 -2.45
C LEU A 139 -10.03 5.67 -0.96
N VAL A 140 -11.22 6.13 -0.56
CA VAL A 140 -11.54 6.36 0.85
C VAL A 140 -11.44 5.05 1.63
N ILE A 141 -12.04 3.98 1.12
CA ILE A 141 -11.97 2.64 1.74
C ILE A 141 -10.52 2.18 1.84
N PHE A 142 -9.70 2.37 0.80
CA PHE A 142 -8.29 2.01 0.83
C PHE A 142 -7.51 2.78 1.92
N CYS A 143 -7.75 4.09 2.07
CA CYS A 143 -7.14 4.88 3.14
C CYS A 143 -7.56 4.40 4.54
N LEU A 144 -8.83 3.99 4.71
CA LEU A 144 -9.31 3.44 5.98
C LEU A 144 -8.64 2.10 6.30
N ILE A 145 -8.43 1.24 5.30
CA ILE A 145 -7.69 -0.02 5.46
C ILE A 145 -6.25 0.26 5.89
N ILE A 146 -5.57 1.19 5.24
CA ILE A 146 -4.20 1.59 5.59
C ILE A 146 -4.09 1.98 7.08
N ASN A 147 -5.10 2.67 7.61
CA ASN A 147 -5.09 3.15 8.98
C ASN A 147 -4.92 2.02 10.03
N PHE A 148 -5.46 0.84 9.78
CA PHE A 148 -5.30 -0.30 10.69
C PHE A 148 -3.88 -0.85 10.73
N PHE A 149 -3.10 -0.71 9.65
CA PHE A 149 -1.77 -1.30 9.51
C PHE A 149 -0.61 -0.34 9.70
N THR A 150 -0.79 0.98 9.52
CA THR A 150 0.31 1.95 9.58
C THR A 150 0.31 2.80 10.84
N PHE A 151 -0.51 2.46 11.82
CA PHE A 151 -0.70 3.27 13.01
C PHE A 151 -1.05 4.75 12.69
N GLU A 152 -1.52 5.46 13.68
CA GLU A 152 -2.18 6.75 13.59
C GLU A 152 -1.42 7.81 12.78
N ILE A 153 -0.15 8.04 13.08
CA ILE A 153 0.69 9.04 12.42
C ILE A 153 1.11 8.57 11.02
N GLY A 154 1.34 7.27 10.85
CA GLY A 154 1.76 6.68 9.58
C GLY A 154 0.77 6.91 8.45
N THR A 155 -0.53 6.85 8.73
CA THR A 155 -1.58 7.12 7.72
C THR A 155 -1.56 8.57 7.26
N ILE A 156 -1.40 9.51 8.19
CA ILE A 156 -1.32 10.95 7.87
C ILE A 156 -0.08 11.22 7.01
N LEU A 157 1.07 10.68 7.40
CA LEU A 157 2.32 10.78 6.63
C LEU A 157 2.16 10.18 5.23
N THR A 158 1.48 9.05 5.10
CA THR A 158 1.18 8.41 3.82
C THR A 158 0.37 9.33 2.90
N ILE A 159 -0.67 9.97 3.43
CA ILE A 159 -1.50 10.91 2.65
C ILE A 159 -0.70 12.13 2.22
N ILE A 160 0.08 12.72 3.13
CA ILE A 160 0.93 13.89 2.83
C ILE A 160 1.95 13.54 1.74
N LEU A 161 2.65 12.42 1.88
CA LEU A 161 3.64 11.96 0.92
C LEU A 161 3.01 11.68 -0.46
N THR A 162 1.80 11.11 -0.48
CA THR A 162 1.05 10.88 -1.72
C THR A 162 0.74 12.19 -2.44
N LEU A 163 0.28 13.21 -1.71
CA LEU A 163 -0.03 14.52 -2.28
C LEU A 163 1.24 15.20 -2.81
N LEU A 164 2.37 15.07 -2.11
CA LEU A 164 3.66 15.58 -2.57
C LEU A 164 4.11 14.91 -3.87
N ILE A 165 4.07 13.58 -3.97
CA ILE A 165 4.45 12.84 -5.18
C ILE A 165 3.58 13.25 -6.37
N ILE A 166 2.26 13.33 -6.18
CA ILE A 166 1.32 13.76 -7.24
C ILE A 166 1.61 15.19 -7.68
N SER A 167 1.88 16.09 -6.73
CA SER A 167 2.19 17.51 -7.01
C SER A 167 3.49 17.64 -7.82
N ILE A 168 4.55 16.98 -7.40
CA ILE A 168 5.85 16.97 -8.08
C ILE A 168 5.69 16.44 -9.50
N LYS A 169 4.98 15.30 -9.67
CA LYS A 169 4.76 14.72 -10.99
C LYS A 169 3.92 15.62 -11.90
N SER A 170 2.93 16.32 -11.34
CA SER A 170 2.14 17.31 -12.08
C SER A 170 2.99 18.47 -12.57
N LEU A 171 3.91 18.97 -11.74
CA LEU A 171 4.86 20.02 -12.10
C LEU A 171 5.82 19.57 -13.20
N ILE A 172 6.42 18.40 -13.05
CA ILE A 172 7.32 17.81 -14.05
C ILE A 172 6.61 17.65 -15.40
N ASN A 173 5.37 17.12 -15.39
CA ASN A 173 4.58 16.97 -16.61
C ASN A 173 4.25 18.31 -17.28
N LYS A 174 4.01 19.38 -16.50
CA LYS A 174 3.79 20.74 -17.06
C LYS A 174 5.04 21.27 -17.74
N ILE A 175 6.21 21.04 -17.15
CA ILE A 175 7.50 21.50 -17.69
C ILE A 175 7.83 20.75 -18.98
N ILE A 176 7.75 19.40 -18.97
CA ILE A 176 8.12 18.57 -20.13
C ILE A 176 7.15 18.78 -21.31
N ASN A 177 5.85 18.86 -21.05
CA ASN A 177 4.84 18.96 -22.11
C ASN A 177 4.56 20.40 -22.56
N LYS A 178 5.40 21.39 -22.19
CA LYS A 178 5.24 22.82 -22.59
C LYS A 178 3.80 23.32 -22.47
N GLY A 179 3.11 22.98 -21.37
CA GLY A 179 1.73 23.43 -21.11
C GLY A 179 0.60 22.67 -21.86
N LYS A 180 0.89 21.67 -22.68
CA LYS A 180 -0.17 20.84 -23.28
C LYS A 180 -0.88 20.04 -22.18
N LYS A 181 -2.23 20.11 -22.14
CA LYS A 181 -3.05 19.36 -21.16
C LYS A 181 -2.79 17.87 -21.30
N TYR A 182 -2.20 17.29 -20.28
CA TYR A 182 -2.06 15.83 -20.17
C TYR A 182 -3.40 15.23 -19.72
N ASN A 183 -4.14 14.61 -20.66
CA ASN A 183 -5.50 14.12 -20.43
C ASN A 183 -5.59 12.77 -19.69
N LYS A 184 -4.45 12.14 -19.32
CA LYS A 184 -4.51 10.87 -18.59
C LYS A 184 -4.62 11.11 -17.08
N LYS A 185 -5.64 10.51 -16.47
CA LYS A 185 -5.86 10.54 -15.01
C LYS A 185 -4.65 9.96 -14.28
N PRO A 186 -4.19 10.57 -13.18
CA PRO A 186 -3.11 10.00 -12.38
C PRO A 186 -3.59 8.72 -11.66
N PRO A 187 -2.76 7.68 -11.53
CA PRO A 187 -3.07 6.51 -10.70
C PRO A 187 -2.90 6.86 -9.23
N VAL A 188 -3.93 7.38 -8.60
CA VAL A 188 -3.84 7.89 -7.22
C VAL A 188 -3.61 6.76 -6.22
N ALA A 189 -4.30 5.62 -6.38
CA ALA A 189 -4.13 4.48 -5.51
C ALA A 189 -2.72 3.86 -5.62
N PHE A 190 -2.11 3.87 -6.82
CA PHE A 190 -0.71 3.47 -6.98
C PHE A 190 0.23 4.37 -6.17
N TYR A 191 0.07 5.70 -6.23
CA TYR A 191 0.92 6.60 -5.45
C TYR A 191 0.67 6.47 -3.96
N LEU A 192 -0.57 6.26 -3.56
CA LEU A 192 -0.93 6.01 -2.16
C LEU A 192 -0.26 4.72 -1.65
N ALA A 193 -0.29 3.64 -2.43
CA ALA A 193 0.36 2.39 -2.10
C ALA A 193 1.89 2.53 -1.99
N VAL A 194 2.53 3.25 -2.92
CA VAL A 194 3.97 3.52 -2.88
C VAL A 194 4.34 4.35 -1.65
N SER A 195 3.60 5.42 -1.37
CA SER A 195 3.80 6.26 -0.18
C SER A 195 3.64 5.45 1.11
N ASN A 196 2.62 4.59 1.15
CA ASN A 196 2.37 3.72 2.28
C ASN A 196 3.51 2.73 2.51
N ALA A 197 4.01 2.09 1.45
CA ALA A 197 5.16 1.19 1.55
C ALA A 197 6.40 1.89 2.10
N ILE A 198 6.67 3.12 1.68
CA ILE A 198 7.80 3.92 2.19
C ILE A 198 7.63 4.19 3.69
N VAL A 199 6.46 4.70 4.10
CA VAL A 199 6.18 5.00 5.51
C VAL A 199 6.24 3.76 6.36
N TRP A 200 5.71 2.65 5.88
CA TRP A 200 5.71 1.37 6.56
C TRP A 200 7.14 0.85 6.79
N ILE A 201 8.00 0.91 5.76
CA ILE A 201 9.43 0.58 5.87
C ILE A 201 10.10 1.48 6.91
N MET A 202 9.85 2.79 6.92
CA MET A 202 10.42 3.72 7.89
C MET A 202 10.02 3.37 9.32
N ILE A 203 8.75 3.01 9.57
CA ILE A 203 8.26 2.58 10.88
C ILE A 203 9.02 1.32 11.34
N PHE A 204 9.11 0.30 10.48
CA PHE A 204 9.81 -0.94 10.84
C PHE A 204 11.31 -0.76 11.03
N LEU A 205 11.98 0.06 10.23
CA LEU A 205 13.39 0.38 10.41
C LEU A 205 13.65 1.10 11.75
N SER A 206 12.75 1.98 12.18
CA SER A 206 12.86 2.63 13.49
C SER A 206 12.72 1.65 14.66
N GLN A 207 12.00 0.54 14.48
CA GLN A 207 11.87 -0.53 15.48
C GLN A 207 13.13 -1.43 15.58
N ILE A 208 13.87 -1.55 14.48
CA ILE A 208 15.13 -2.32 14.44
C ILE A 208 16.28 -1.55 15.11
N GLY A 209 16.09 -0.26 15.44
CA GLY A 209 17.12 0.55 16.12
C GLY A 209 18.21 1.07 15.18
N VAL A 210 17.88 1.28 13.90
CA VAL A 210 18.74 1.93 12.90
C VAL A 210 18.35 3.39 12.76
#